data_fe2b93e38db4749703eb830b412d740d
#
_entry.id   fe2b93e38db4749703eb830b412d740d
#
_cell.length_a   1.000
_cell.length_b   1.000
_cell.length_c   1.000
_cell.angle_alpha   90.00
_cell.angle_beta   90.00
_cell.angle_gamma   90.00
#
_symmetry.space_group_name_H-M   'P 1'
#
loop_
_entity.id
_entity.type
_entity.pdbx_description
1 polymer ?
#
loop_
_entity_poly.entity_id
_entity_poly.type
_entity_poly.pdbx_seq_one_letter_code
_entity_poly.pdbx_strand_id
1 'polypeptide(L)'
;GHGSKTLIAEALDYLRVEKNPDHLLRDFIEYYESNIANYSAPYPEVVKTLKTLVDRGAKLAVVTNKLTNLTTRLLRHLILDQYFQTVVCGDSTKHPKPSPEPVFLAMKNLGVSKPETLFIGDSDTDVNAAANAGIEMVCMRNGYNHGVDVSTLNCSGVIDSFEELL
;
A
#
# COMPACT_ATOMS: atom_id res chain seq x y z
N GLY A 1 -3.62 -1.91 5.99
CA GLY A 1 -3.47 -3.14 5.91
C GLY A 1 -2.54 -4.10 6.62
N HIS A 2 -3.12 -4.94 7.48
CA HIS A 2 -2.40 -5.90 8.32
C HIS A 2 -2.06 -7.22 7.59
N GLY A 3 -2.35 -7.33 6.30
CA GLY A 3 -2.11 -8.53 5.48
C GLY A 3 -3.25 -9.55 5.51
N SER A 4 -3.23 -10.48 4.54
CA SER A 4 -4.32 -11.45 4.33
C SER A 4 -4.52 -12.42 5.50
N LYS A 5 -3.46 -12.79 6.21
CA LYS A 5 -3.54 -13.71 7.37
C LYS A 5 -4.34 -13.08 8.51
N THR A 6 -4.07 -11.83 8.83
CA THR A 6 -4.81 -11.07 9.85
C THR A 6 -6.27 -10.88 9.45
N LEU A 7 -6.53 -10.53 8.18
CA LEU A 7 -7.88 -10.40 7.65
C LEU A 7 -8.71 -11.68 7.83
N ILE A 8 -8.15 -12.84 7.51
CA ILE A 8 -8.83 -14.13 7.68
C ILE A 8 -9.09 -14.43 9.16
N ALA A 9 -8.10 -14.18 10.04
CA ALA A 9 -8.25 -14.40 11.47
C ALA A 9 -9.35 -13.51 12.07
N GLU A 10 -9.37 -12.22 11.75
CA GLU A 10 -10.41 -11.27 12.18
C GLU A 10 -11.80 -11.64 11.65
N ALA A 11 -11.89 -12.10 10.38
CA ALA A 11 -13.15 -12.55 9.81
C ALA A 11 -13.70 -13.80 10.51
N LEU A 12 -12.85 -14.77 10.86
CA LEU A 12 -13.24 -15.96 11.60
C LEU A 12 -13.73 -15.62 13.01
N ASP A 13 -13.04 -14.74 13.71
CA ASP A 13 -13.42 -14.26 15.02
C ASP A 13 -14.78 -13.54 14.96
N TYR A 14 -14.94 -12.61 14.03
CA TYR A 14 -16.21 -11.91 13.83
C TYR A 14 -17.39 -12.84 13.55
N LEU A 15 -17.16 -13.87 12.72
CA LEU A 15 -18.19 -14.86 12.37
C LEU A 15 -18.36 -15.96 13.43
N ARG A 16 -17.55 -15.97 14.48
CA ARG A 16 -17.49 -17.00 15.53
C ARG A 16 -17.35 -18.41 14.96
N VAL A 17 -16.52 -18.57 13.94
CA VAL A 17 -16.28 -19.84 13.24
C VAL A 17 -14.94 -20.40 13.64
N GLU A 18 -14.95 -21.55 14.32
CA GLU A 18 -13.73 -22.31 14.63
C GLU A 18 -13.28 -23.12 13.40
N LYS A 19 -12.44 -22.51 12.56
CA LYS A 19 -11.77 -23.17 11.44
C LYS A 19 -10.28 -22.86 11.45
N ASN A 20 -9.50 -23.77 10.87
CA ASN A 20 -8.06 -23.54 10.70
C ASN A 20 -7.84 -22.37 9.74
N PRO A 21 -7.24 -21.26 10.19
CA PRO A 21 -7.03 -20.06 9.35
C PRO A 21 -6.08 -20.34 8.17
N ASP A 22 -5.14 -21.30 8.28
CA ASP A 22 -4.15 -21.57 7.24
C ASP A 22 -4.78 -22.21 5.98
N HIS A 23 -5.82 -23.01 6.14
CA HIS A 23 -6.59 -23.57 5.01
C HIS A 23 -7.36 -22.48 4.27
N LEU A 24 -8.07 -21.65 5.03
CA LEU A 24 -8.84 -20.54 4.47
C LEU A 24 -7.96 -19.48 3.82
N LEU A 25 -6.78 -19.25 4.38
CA LEU A 25 -5.80 -18.34 3.79
C LEU A 25 -5.36 -18.80 2.40
N ARG A 26 -5.09 -20.10 2.23
CA ARG A 26 -4.72 -20.67 0.92
C ARG A 26 -5.87 -20.55 -0.08
N ASP A 27 -7.06 -20.95 0.30
CA ASP A 27 -8.25 -20.88 -0.57
C ASP A 27 -8.56 -19.42 -0.94
N PHE A 28 -8.42 -18.49 0.02
CA PHE A 28 -8.56 -17.06 -0.22
C PHE A 28 -7.52 -16.53 -1.22
N ILE A 29 -6.25 -16.90 -1.05
CA ILE A 29 -5.19 -16.44 -1.96
C ILE A 29 -5.44 -16.98 -3.37
N GLU A 30 -5.79 -18.26 -3.53
CA GLU A 30 -6.07 -18.87 -4.83
C GLU A 30 -7.28 -18.21 -5.52
N TYR A 31 -8.36 -17.99 -4.79
CA TYR A 31 -9.53 -17.26 -5.31
C TYR A 31 -9.17 -15.81 -5.68
N TYR A 32 -8.44 -15.12 -4.80
CA TYR A 32 -8.04 -13.75 -5.01
C TYR A 32 -7.09 -13.61 -6.20
N GLU A 33 -6.14 -14.52 -6.38
CA GLU A 33 -5.26 -14.56 -7.56
C GLU A 33 -6.05 -14.70 -8.86
N SER A 34 -7.07 -15.54 -8.86
CA SER A 34 -7.90 -15.77 -10.04
C SER A 34 -8.82 -14.59 -10.37
N ASN A 35 -9.11 -13.74 -9.39
CA ASN A 35 -10.08 -12.64 -9.50
C ASN A 35 -9.46 -11.26 -9.21
N ILE A 36 -8.15 -11.14 -9.18
CA ILE A 36 -7.42 -10.02 -8.58
C ILE A 36 -7.81 -8.63 -9.13
N ALA A 37 -8.31 -8.58 -10.34
CA ALA A 37 -8.63 -7.35 -11.02
C ALA A 37 -10.09 -7.23 -11.48
N ASN A 38 -10.92 -8.24 -11.22
CA ASN A 38 -12.30 -8.26 -11.73
C ASN A 38 -13.15 -7.06 -11.30
N TYR A 39 -12.85 -6.50 -10.12
CA TYR A 39 -13.56 -5.36 -9.54
C TYR A 39 -12.59 -4.28 -9.03
N SER A 40 -11.34 -4.32 -9.47
CA SER A 40 -10.33 -3.34 -9.07
C SER A 40 -10.15 -2.30 -10.17
N ALA A 41 -10.20 -1.03 -9.80
CA ALA A 41 -9.89 0.08 -10.66
C ALA A 41 -9.05 1.10 -9.89
N PRO A 42 -8.20 1.89 -10.57
CA PRO A 42 -7.57 3.03 -9.95
C PRO A 42 -8.63 4.02 -9.46
N TYR A 43 -8.34 4.72 -8.35
CA TYR A 43 -9.14 5.88 -7.99
C TYR A 43 -9.15 6.90 -9.13
N PRO A 44 -10.19 7.77 -9.21
CA PRO A 44 -10.19 8.86 -10.17
C PRO A 44 -8.88 9.65 -10.15
N GLU A 45 -8.43 10.12 -11.28
CA GLU A 45 -7.26 10.98 -11.46
C GLU A 45 -5.88 10.33 -11.15
N VAL A 46 -5.82 9.11 -10.61
CA VAL A 46 -4.54 8.44 -10.26
C VAL A 46 -3.62 8.35 -11.48
N VAL A 47 -4.13 7.87 -12.62
CA VAL A 47 -3.31 7.68 -13.83
C VAL A 47 -2.72 9.01 -14.31
N LYS A 48 -3.54 10.07 -14.34
CA LYS A 48 -3.13 11.42 -14.73
C LYS A 48 -2.07 11.97 -13.76
N THR A 49 -2.30 11.79 -12.46
CA THR A 49 -1.36 12.25 -11.43
C THR A 49 -0.03 11.54 -11.52
N LEU A 50 -0.01 10.20 -11.61
CA LEU A 50 1.21 9.43 -11.75
C LEU A 50 2.01 9.84 -12.99
N LYS A 51 1.31 9.99 -14.15
CA LYS A 51 1.95 10.47 -15.36
C LYS A 51 2.57 11.84 -15.18
N THR A 52 1.84 12.80 -14.59
CA THR A 52 2.32 14.16 -14.37
C THR A 52 3.54 14.18 -13.45
N LEU A 53 3.53 13.39 -12.37
CA LEU A 53 4.67 13.29 -11.45
C LEU A 53 5.91 12.74 -12.16
N VAL A 54 5.77 11.69 -12.98
CA VAL A 54 6.87 11.14 -13.78
C VAL A 54 7.39 12.17 -14.79
N ASP A 55 6.50 12.86 -15.49
CA ASP A 55 6.86 13.91 -16.45
C ASP A 55 7.63 15.08 -15.77
N ARG A 56 7.37 15.33 -14.48
CA ARG A 56 8.12 16.31 -13.65
C ARG A 56 9.41 15.74 -13.05
N GLY A 57 9.76 14.49 -13.34
CA GLY A 57 11.00 13.85 -12.88
C GLY A 57 10.91 13.18 -11.51
N ALA A 58 9.72 13.06 -10.93
CA ALA A 58 9.54 12.32 -9.68
C ALA A 58 9.82 10.82 -9.89
N LYS A 59 10.49 10.21 -8.92
CA LYS A 59 10.68 8.76 -8.84
C LYS A 59 9.58 8.16 -7.99
N LEU A 60 8.88 7.17 -8.53
CA LEU A 60 7.73 6.58 -7.88
C LEU A 60 8.01 5.15 -7.43
N ALA A 61 7.52 4.80 -6.25
CA ALA A 61 7.57 3.46 -5.68
C ALA A 61 6.21 3.02 -5.16
N VAL A 62 5.97 1.72 -5.21
CA VAL A 62 4.90 1.08 -4.41
C VAL A 62 5.52 0.43 -3.18
N VAL A 63 4.93 0.68 -1.99
CA VAL A 63 5.31 0.01 -0.73
C VAL A 63 4.04 -0.56 -0.10
N THR A 64 3.89 -1.87 -0.14
CA THR A 64 2.65 -2.56 0.25
C THR A 64 2.91 -3.80 1.09
N ASN A 65 1.98 -4.15 2.00
CA ASN A 65 1.98 -5.44 2.70
C ASN A 65 1.37 -6.59 1.88
N LYS A 66 0.88 -6.29 0.65
CA LYS A 66 0.44 -7.33 -0.29
C LYS A 66 1.65 -8.10 -0.82
N LEU A 67 1.50 -9.41 -1.06
CA LEU A 67 2.55 -10.28 -1.59
C LEU A 67 2.95 -9.88 -3.02
N THR A 68 4.19 -10.17 -3.38
CA THR A 68 4.80 -9.78 -4.67
C THR A 68 4.02 -10.31 -5.88
N ASN A 69 3.63 -11.59 -5.87
CA ASN A 69 2.88 -12.19 -6.96
C ASN A 69 1.54 -11.47 -7.22
N LEU A 70 0.80 -11.17 -6.13
CA LEU A 70 -0.49 -10.47 -6.20
C LEU A 70 -0.33 -9.02 -6.65
N THR A 71 0.67 -8.32 -6.10
CA THR A 71 0.93 -6.92 -6.41
C THR A 71 1.31 -6.74 -7.87
N THR A 72 2.24 -7.55 -8.36
CA THR A 72 2.72 -7.48 -9.75
C THR A 72 1.59 -7.75 -10.75
N ARG A 73 0.76 -8.76 -10.49
CA ARG A 73 -0.40 -9.07 -11.36
C ARG A 73 -1.40 -7.92 -11.38
N LEU A 74 -1.73 -7.36 -10.21
CA LEU A 74 -2.67 -6.24 -10.11
C LEU A 74 -2.16 -5.00 -10.85
N LEU A 75 -0.92 -4.57 -10.60
CA LEU A 75 -0.34 -3.40 -11.25
C LEU A 75 -0.32 -3.54 -12.78
N ARG A 76 0.07 -4.72 -13.29
CA ARG A 76 0.06 -5.00 -14.73
C ARG A 76 -1.33 -4.97 -15.32
N HIS A 77 -2.31 -5.59 -14.64
CA HIS A 77 -3.69 -5.59 -15.12
C HIS A 77 -4.28 -4.18 -15.19
N LEU A 78 -3.94 -3.32 -14.22
CA LEU A 78 -4.36 -1.93 -14.18
C LEU A 78 -3.47 -1.00 -15.05
N ILE A 79 -2.43 -1.55 -15.71
CA ILE A 79 -1.47 -0.79 -16.53
C ILE A 79 -0.78 0.33 -15.72
N LEU A 80 -0.56 0.08 -14.44
CA LEU A 80 0.09 1.02 -13.52
C LEU A 80 1.58 0.73 -13.31
N ASP A 81 2.04 -0.48 -13.61
CA ASP A 81 3.43 -0.94 -13.41
C ASP A 81 4.46 -0.07 -14.12
N GLN A 82 4.10 0.53 -15.24
CA GLN A 82 4.96 1.42 -16.03
C GLN A 82 5.38 2.72 -15.31
N TYR A 83 4.65 3.14 -14.27
CA TYR A 83 4.94 4.39 -13.55
C TYR A 83 5.92 4.21 -12.40
N PHE A 84 6.13 2.99 -11.91
CA PHE A 84 6.90 2.72 -10.71
C PHE A 84 8.27 2.12 -11.02
N GLN A 85 9.34 2.79 -10.58
CA GLN A 85 10.72 2.30 -10.72
C GLN A 85 11.03 1.15 -9.74
N THR A 86 10.28 1.06 -8.64
CA THR A 86 10.43 -0.04 -7.69
C THR A 86 9.09 -0.39 -7.03
N VAL A 87 8.92 -1.67 -6.73
CA VAL A 87 7.76 -2.20 -6.02
C VAL A 87 8.28 -3.05 -4.85
N VAL A 88 7.98 -2.62 -3.63
CA VAL A 88 8.35 -3.30 -2.38
C VAL A 88 7.09 -3.88 -1.76
N CYS A 89 7.07 -5.18 -1.61
CA CYS A 89 5.91 -5.97 -1.18
C CYS A 89 6.08 -6.53 0.23
N GLY A 90 5.05 -7.15 0.78
CA GLY A 90 5.06 -7.69 2.14
C GLY A 90 6.09 -8.81 2.37
N ASP A 91 6.54 -9.44 1.32
CA ASP A 91 7.59 -10.48 1.28
C ASP A 91 8.95 -9.98 0.79
N SER A 92 9.11 -8.67 0.55
CA SER A 92 10.37 -8.07 0.08
C SER A 92 11.38 -7.81 1.20
N THR A 93 10.92 -7.74 2.45
CA THR A 93 11.74 -7.47 3.65
C THR A 93 11.41 -8.45 4.75
N LYS A 94 12.26 -8.53 5.77
CA LYS A 94 12.03 -9.41 6.91
C LYS A 94 10.79 -9.00 7.71
N HIS A 95 10.59 -7.69 7.85
CA HIS A 95 9.46 -7.13 8.57
C HIS A 95 8.68 -6.19 7.63
N PRO A 96 7.38 -6.48 7.37
CA PRO A 96 6.53 -5.61 6.59
C PRO A 96 6.15 -4.34 7.37
N LYS A 97 5.43 -3.39 6.72
CA LYS A 97 4.87 -2.25 7.44
C LYS A 97 4.04 -2.71 8.64
N PRO A 98 4.14 -2.07 9.81
CA PRO A 98 4.66 -0.73 10.12
C PRO A 98 6.18 -0.65 10.34
N SER A 99 6.96 -1.71 10.07
CA SER A 99 8.41 -1.59 10.05
C SER A 99 8.86 -0.58 9.00
N PRO A 100 9.94 0.19 9.25
CA PRO A 100 10.50 1.09 8.25
C PRO A 100 11.30 0.37 7.16
N GLU A 101 11.59 -0.93 7.29
CA GLU A 101 12.41 -1.67 6.35
C GLU A 101 11.94 -1.57 4.90
N PRO A 102 10.62 -1.73 4.58
CA PRO A 102 10.14 -1.59 3.20
C PRO A 102 10.34 -0.19 2.65
N VAL A 103 10.19 0.84 3.49
CA VAL A 103 10.40 2.24 3.10
C VAL A 103 11.88 2.49 2.77
N PHE A 104 12.79 2.04 3.63
CA PHE A 104 14.23 2.15 3.39
C PHE A 104 14.66 1.39 2.13
N LEU A 105 14.09 0.21 1.88
CA LEU A 105 14.37 -0.53 0.66
C LEU A 105 13.92 0.23 -0.60
N ALA A 106 12.71 0.81 -0.57
CA ALA A 106 12.22 1.63 -1.68
C ALA A 106 13.11 2.85 -1.92
N MET A 107 13.47 3.59 -0.87
CA MET A 107 14.38 4.74 -0.95
C MET A 107 15.75 4.36 -1.52
N LYS A 108 16.33 3.25 -1.05
CA LYS A 108 17.59 2.70 -1.57
C LYS A 108 17.50 2.40 -3.05
N ASN A 109 16.44 1.73 -3.49
CA ASN A 109 16.24 1.35 -4.88
C ASN A 109 16.07 2.58 -5.80
N LEU A 110 15.41 3.62 -5.29
CA LEU A 110 15.25 4.90 -6.00
C LEU A 110 16.49 5.79 -5.94
N GLY A 111 17.41 5.53 -5.02
CA GLY A 111 18.59 6.37 -4.79
C GLY A 111 18.21 7.76 -4.30
N VAL A 112 17.29 7.84 -3.32
CA VAL A 112 16.79 9.10 -2.74
C VAL A 112 17.02 9.13 -1.23
N SER A 113 17.14 10.36 -0.68
CA SER A 113 17.28 10.63 0.75
C SER A 113 15.92 10.88 1.43
N LYS A 114 15.91 10.91 2.77
CA LYS A 114 14.68 11.17 3.55
C LYS A 114 14.01 12.51 3.21
N PRO A 115 14.73 13.65 3.14
CA PRO A 115 14.12 14.93 2.79
C PRO A 115 13.53 14.98 1.37
N GLU A 116 13.93 14.06 0.49
CA GLU A 116 13.43 13.97 -0.88
C GLU A 116 12.26 12.98 -1.02
N THR A 117 11.79 12.39 0.09
CA THR A 117 10.82 11.31 0.09
C THR A 117 9.53 11.74 0.78
N LEU A 118 8.43 11.62 0.07
CA LEU A 118 7.08 11.74 0.61
C LEU A 118 6.40 10.37 0.55
N PHE A 119 5.85 9.92 1.67
CA PHE A 119 5.03 8.71 1.71
C PHE A 119 3.55 9.09 1.58
N ILE A 120 2.79 8.30 0.82
CA ILE A 120 1.35 8.48 0.67
C ILE A 120 0.69 7.16 1.04
N GLY A 121 -0.27 7.21 1.94
CA GLY A 121 -0.97 6.03 2.42
C GLY A 121 -2.33 6.36 3.00
N ASP A 122 -3.03 5.36 3.52
CA ASP A 122 -4.42 5.49 3.94
C ASP A 122 -4.70 4.89 5.33
N SER A 123 -3.68 4.38 6.01
CA SER A 123 -3.85 3.64 7.26
C SER A 123 -2.82 4.02 8.33
N ASP A 124 -3.12 3.66 9.58
CA ASP A 124 -2.19 3.74 10.71
C ASP A 124 -0.89 2.96 10.47
N THR A 125 -0.97 1.84 9.77
CA THR A 125 0.17 1.04 9.37
C THR A 125 1.14 1.84 8.49
N ASP A 126 0.62 2.69 7.60
CA ASP A 126 1.40 3.55 6.72
C ASP A 126 2.02 4.71 7.49
N VAL A 127 1.21 5.36 8.34
CA VAL A 127 1.68 6.46 9.21
C VAL A 127 2.81 5.99 10.10
N ASN A 128 2.66 4.84 10.75
CA ASN A 128 3.69 4.29 11.60
C ASN A 128 4.96 3.89 10.81
N ALA A 129 4.82 3.35 9.60
CA ALA A 129 5.98 3.02 8.75
C ALA A 129 6.76 4.27 8.34
N ALA A 130 6.08 5.34 7.94
CA ALA A 130 6.69 6.61 7.59
C ALA A 130 7.36 7.29 8.80
N ALA A 131 6.67 7.34 9.94
CA ALA A 131 7.21 7.87 11.20
C ALA A 131 8.46 7.11 11.65
N ASN A 132 8.40 5.77 11.62
CA ASN A 132 9.54 4.92 11.97
C ASN A 132 10.72 5.07 10.97
N ALA A 133 10.44 5.39 9.72
CA ALA A 133 11.46 5.72 8.73
C ALA A 133 12.00 7.16 8.86
N GLY A 134 11.28 8.03 9.55
CA GLY A 134 11.62 9.45 9.71
C GLY A 134 11.46 10.24 8.41
N ILE A 135 10.37 10.00 7.68
CA ILE A 135 10.00 10.71 6.46
C ILE A 135 8.60 11.32 6.58
N GLU A 136 8.33 12.34 5.78
CA GLU A 136 7.03 12.97 5.67
C GLU A 136 5.98 12.03 5.09
N MET A 137 4.73 12.16 5.58
CA MET A 137 3.61 11.39 5.09
C MET A 137 2.35 12.22 4.90
N VAL A 138 1.65 11.96 3.80
CA VAL A 138 0.32 12.47 3.51
C VAL A 138 -0.69 11.32 3.51
N CYS A 139 -1.81 11.51 4.20
CA CYS A 139 -2.89 10.52 4.28
C CYS A 139 -3.95 10.77 3.21
N MET A 140 -4.37 9.70 2.52
CA MET A 140 -5.55 9.71 1.66
C MET A 140 -6.81 9.47 2.52
N ARG A 141 -7.79 10.39 2.49
CA ARG A 141 -9.02 10.28 3.29
C ARG A 141 -9.87 9.07 2.89
N ASN A 142 -10.01 8.83 1.60
CA ASN A 142 -10.89 7.81 1.05
C ASN A 142 -10.21 6.44 0.91
N GLY A 143 -9.51 5.98 1.96
CA GLY A 143 -8.79 4.72 1.95
C GLY A 143 -9.36 3.67 2.92
N TYR A 144 -8.62 2.57 3.07
CA TYR A 144 -8.94 1.46 3.99
C TYR A 144 -8.30 1.68 5.37
N ASN A 145 -8.92 2.54 6.18
CA ASN A 145 -8.42 2.96 7.49
C ASN A 145 -9.11 2.28 8.67
N HIS A 146 -9.81 1.18 8.46
CA HIS A 146 -10.54 0.42 9.50
C HIS A 146 -11.54 1.27 10.31
N GLY A 147 -12.12 2.31 9.70
CA GLY A 147 -13.05 3.23 10.35
C GLY A 147 -12.38 4.31 11.20
N VAL A 148 -11.06 4.38 11.23
CA VAL A 148 -10.33 5.46 11.89
C VAL A 148 -10.37 6.70 11.01
N ASP A 149 -10.67 7.85 11.59
CA ASP A 149 -10.55 9.13 10.88
C ASP A 149 -9.06 9.44 10.67
N VAL A 150 -8.61 9.42 9.42
CA VAL A 150 -7.20 9.69 9.08
C VAL A 150 -6.74 11.10 9.51
N SER A 151 -7.67 12.05 9.70
CA SER A 151 -7.33 13.38 10.20
C SER A 151 -6.84 13.37 11.66
N THR A 152 -7.09 12.28 12.40
CA THR A 152 -6.57 12.09 13.76
C THR A 152 -5.20 11.43 13.81
N LEU A 153 -4.72 10.93 12.68
CA LEU A 153 -3.41 10.29 12.57
C LEU A 153 -2.30 11.36 12.51
N ASN A 154 -1.13 11.00 13.00
CA ASN A 154 0.03 11.90 12.98
C ASN A 154 0.70 11.89 11.60
N CYS A 155 0.09 12.58 10.62
CA CYS A 155 0.61 12.78 9.27
C CYS A 155 0.78 14.28 8.97
N SER A 156 1.58 14.60 7.96
CA SER A 156 1.89 15.98 7.56
C SER A 156 0.73 16.69 6.86
N GLY A 157 -0.24 15.92 6.35
CA GLY A 157 -1.44 16.43 5.69
C GLY A 157 -2.40 15.32 5.32
N VAL A 158 -3.62 15.71 5.00
CA VAL A 158 -4.67 14.81 4.50
C VAL A 158 -5.18 15.35 3.17
N ILE A 159 -5.28 14.48 2.18
CA ILE A 159 -5.81 14.79 0.85
C ILE A 159 -7.06 13.96 0.55
N ASP A 160 -7.95 14.52 -0.25
CA ASP A 160 -9.18 13.88 -0.70
C ASP A 160 -9.04 13.31 -2.13
N SER A 161 -8.07 13.81 -2.88
CA SER A 161 -7.76 13.41 -4.25
C SER A 161 -6.26 13.33 -4.49
N PHE A 162 -5.82 12.40 -5.34
CA PHE A 162 -4.42 12.33 -5.78
C PHE A 162 -3.97 13.57 -6.58
N GLU A 163 -4.88 14.34 -7.17
CA GLU A 163 -4.54 15.59 -7.86
C GLU A 163 -3.94 16.66 -6.94
N GLU A 164 -4.23 16.60 -5.63
CA GLU A 164 -3.67 17.54 -4.65
C GLU A 164 -2.15 17.37 -4.44
N LEU A 165 -1.56 16.32 -5.02
CA LEU A 165 -0.12 16.10 -5.07
C LEU A 165 0.58 16.90 -6.19
N LEU A 166 -0.14 17.55 -7.07
CA LEU A 166 0.38 18.28 -8.24
C LEU A 166 0.60 19.74 -7.97
#